data_78ffa691667bb2a2d0b740aca95c6962
#
_entry.id   78ffa691667bb2a2d0b740aca95c6962
#
_cell.length_a   1.000
_cell.length_b   1.000
_cell.length_c   1.000
_cell.angle_alpha   90.00
_cell.angle_beta   90.00
_cell.angle_gamma   90.00
#
_symmetry.space_group_name_H-M   'P 1'
#
loop_
_entity.id
_entity.type
_entity.pdbx_description
1 polymer ?
#
loop_
_entity_poly.entity_id
_entity_poly.type
_entity_poly.pdbx_seq_one_letter_code
_entity_poly.pdbx_strand_id
1 'polypeptide(L)'
;DADLEESDNPEIEEGYTTELEGCTKVVSWCKNGDNNIYGQFYYPEDFDETKTYPVIIMSHGIGSTSQMVERAKWPEKAAQDGYVVYTFDFCGGSLNGNSDVDFMDMTVMTEKEDLSAVMDVVKTKDYVDQDHLFLLGQSQGGLVSALTAADRKDDVAAMILIYPAFCIADN
;
A
#
# COMPACT_ATOMS: atom_id res chain seq x y z
N ASP A 1 24.44 -14.23 -20.53
CA ASP A 1 24.12 -14.34 -19.10
C ASP A 1 24.57 -13.03 -18.48
N ALA A 2 23.65 -12.07 -18.36
CA ALA A 2 23.85 -10.92 -17.54
C ALA A 2 23.21 -11.28 -16.19
N ASP A 3 24.05 -11.55 -15.20
CA ASP A 3 23.65 -11.60 -13.82
C ASP A 3 23.01 -10.24 -13.50
N LEU A 4 21.68 -10.24 -13.32
CA LEU A 4 21.01 -9.12 -12.72
C LEU A 4 21.52 -9.08 -11.28
N GLU A 5 22.44 -8.17 -11.01
CA GLU A 5 22.88 -7.88 -9.65
C GLU A 5 21.62 -7.54 -8.86
N GLU A 6 21.29 -8.35 -7.86
CA GLU A 6 20.32 -8.00 -6.82
C GLU A 6 20.72 -6.60 -6.32
N SER A 7 19.79 -5.68 -6.37
CA SER A 7 20.04 -4.30 -5.93
C SER A 7 20.41 -4.31 -4.46
N ASP A 8 21.66 -4.00 -4.14
CA ASP A 8 22.20 -3.83 -2.78
C ASP A 8 21.61 -2.58 -2.06
N ASN A 9 20.39 -2.18 -2.44
CA ASN A 9 19.71 -1.07 -1.76
C ASN A 9 19.02 -1.58 -0.49
N PRO A 10 19.56 -1.30 0.71
CA PRO A 10 19.00 -1.80 1.96
C PRO A 10 17.56 -1.32 2.21
N GLU A 11 17.11 -0.26 1.53
CA GLU A 11 15.75 0.27 1.68
C GLU A 11 14.67 -0.65 1.10
N ILE A 12 15.04 -1.60 0.25
CA ILE A 12 14.10 -2.57 -0.33
C ILE A 12 14.22 -3.97 0.26
N GLU A 13 15.12 -4.20 1.21
CA GLU A 13 15.20 -5.47 1.94
C GLU A 13 14.00 -5.64 2.87
N GLU A 14 13.44 -6.86 2.90
CA GLU A 14 12.36 -7.20 3.85
C GLU A 14 12.78 -6.92 5.29
N GLY A 15 11.94 -6.19 6.03
CA GLY A 15 12.19 -5.83 7.43
C GLY A 15 13.18 -4.67 7.62
N TYR A 16 13.71 -4.08 6.54
CA TYR A 16 14.56 -2.88 6.70
C TYR A 16 13.77 -1.76 7.37
N THR A 17 14.32 -1.23 8.45
CA THR A 17 13.66 -0.29 9.36
C THR A 17 14.26 1.10 9.24
N THR A 18 13.42 2.12 9.16
CA THR A 18 13.80 3.52 9.19
C THR A 18 13.05 4.23 10.32
N GLU A 19 13.79 4.80 11.25
CA GLU A 19 13.22 5.67 12.29
C GLU A 19 12.89 7.03 11.70
N LEU A 20 11.65 7.48 11.93
CA LEU A 20 11.14 8.78 11.50
C LEU A 20 10.65 9.56 12.72
N GLU A 21 10.31 10.82 12.55
CA GLU A 21 9.73 11.62 13.63
C GLU A 21 8.34 11.09 14.02
N GLY A 22 8.26 10.50 15.22
CA GLY A 22 7.01 10.00 15.81
C GLY A 22 6.45 8.72 15.16
N CYS A 23 7.23 8.01 14.35
CA CYS A 23 6.85 6.70 13.80
C CYS A 23 8.06 5.92 13.28
N THR A 24 7.86 4.64 13.06
CA THR A 24 8.87 3.74 12.47
C THR A 24 8.35 3.19 11.14
N LYS A 25 9.16 3.30 10.08
CA LYS A 25 8.87 2.72 8.76
C LYS A 25 9.60 1.39 8.60
N VAL A 26 8.90 0.34 8.16
CA VAL A 26 9.46 -0.99 7.95
C VAL A 26 9.08 -1.51 6.57
N VAL A 27 10.08 -1.90 5.76
CA VAL A 27 9.84 -2.52 4.45
C VAL A 27 9.18 -3.88 4.64
N SER A 28 8.11 -4.12 3.88
CA SER A 28 7.38 -5.38 3.90
C SER A 28 6.85 -5.71 2.51
N TRP A 29 7.25 -6.85 2.00
CA TRP A 29 6.80 -7.35 0.71
C TRP A 29 5.56 -8.22 0.88
N CYS A 30 4.68 -8.20 -0.11
CA CYS A 30 3.61 -9.19 -0.24
C CYS A 30 3.56 -9.75 -1.67
N LYS A 31 2.67 -10.69 -1.92
CA LYS A 31 2.55 -11.33 -3.22
C LYS A 31 1.12 -11.31 -3.72
N ASN A 32 0.99 -11.12 -5.05
CA ASN A 32 -0.21 -11.41 -5.81
C ASN A 32 0.15 -12.49 -6.85
N GLY A 33 -0.22 -13.76 -6.59
CA GLY A 33 0.27 -14.90 -7.35
C GLY A 33 1.79 -15.01 -7.27
N ASP A 34 2.46 -14.96 -8.43
CA ASP A 34 3.93 -15.00 -8.52
C ASP A 34 4.58 -13.61 -8.42
N ASN A 35 3.79 -12.53 -8.54
CA ASN A 35 4.31 -11.16 -8.52
C ASN A 35 4.60 -10.69 -7.09
N ASN A 36 5.75 -10.04 -6.92
CA ASN A 36 6.12 -9.39 -5.67
C ASN A 36 5.59 -7.96 -5.66
N ILE A 37 4.93 -7.59 -4.56
CA ILE A 37 4.44 -6.24 -4.30
C ILE A 37 5.30 -5.62 -3.21
N TYR A 38 6.02 -4.56 -3.56
CA TYR A 38 6.77 -3.77 -2.61
C TYR A 38 5.83 -2.95 -1.74
N GLY A 39 6.07 -2.95 -0.43
CA GLY A 39 5.30 -2.15 0.50
C GLY A 39 6.06 -1.76 1.75
N GLN A 40 5.43 -0.97 2.58
CA GLN A 40 6.01 -0.45 3.80
C GLN A 40 4.93 -0.27 4.85
N PHE A 41 5.18 -0.79 6.05
CA PHE A 41 4.41 -0.42 7.23
C PHE A 41 4.96 0.84 7.87
N TYR A 42 4.07 1.67 8.39
CA TYR A 42 4.37 2.76 9.31
C TYR A 42 3.68 2.45 10.64
N TYR A 43 4.47 2.35 11.68
CA TYR A 43 4.01 2.06 13.03
C TYR A 43 4.11 3.31 13.91
N PRO A 44 3.12 3.58 14.79
CA PRO A 44 3.24 4.62 15.82
C PRO A 44 4.53 4.49 16.64
N GLU A 45 5.03 5.57 17.22
CA GLU A 45 6.24 5.57 18.04
C GLU A 45 6.14 4.61 19.25
N ASP A 46 4.94 4.48 19.82
CA ASP A 46 4.63 3.61 20.97
C ASP A 46 3.96 2.29 20.53
N PHE A 47 4.24 1.83 19.31
CA PHE A 47 3.68 0.60 18.78
C PHE A 47 4.00 -0.61 19.69
N ASP A 48 2.97 -1.38 19.99
CA ASP A 48 3.00 -2.58 20.81
C ASP A 48 2.22 -3.68 20.10
N GLU A 49 2.91 -4.70 19.61
CA GLU A 49 2.32 -5.79 18.81
C GLU A 49 1.27 -6.62 19.57
N THR A 50 1.16 -6.43 20.89
CA THR A 50 0.13 -7.10 21.73
C THR A 50 -1.18 -6.33 21.75
N LYS A 51 -1.23 -5.13 21.17
CA LYS A 51 -2.43 -4.30 21.03
C LYS A 51 -2.99 -4.38 19.61
N THR A 52 -4.21 -3.92 19.43
CA THR A 52 -4.81 -3.78 18.10
C THR A 52 -4.89 -2.32 17.67
N TYR A 53 -4.72 -2.07 16.38
CA TYR A 53 -4.67 -0.74 15.79
C TYR A 53 -5.61 -0.63 14.60
N PRO A 54 -6.28 0.50 14.40
CA PRO A 54 -6.92 0.81 13.13
C PRO A 54 -5.84 0.92 12.04
N VAL A 55 -6.15 0.45 10.84
CA VAL A 55 -5.19 0.40 9.74
C VAL A 55 -5.66 1.22 8.54
N ILE A 56 -4.75 1.97 7.93
CA ILE A 56 -5.00 2.65 6.65
C ILE A 56 -4.07 2.06 5.59
N ILE A 57 -4.63 1.52 4.51
CA ILE A 57 -3.89 1.13 3.32
C ILE A 57 -3.98 2.27 2.31
N MET A 58 -2.83 2.76 1.83
CA MET A 58 -2.74 3.92 0.94
C MET A 58 -2.30 3.52 -0.45
N SER A 59 -3.12 3.84 -1.46
CA SER A 59 -2.94 3.53 -2.87
C SER A 59 -2.59 4.78 -3.68
N HIS A 60 -1.48 4.70 -4.44
CA HIS A 60 -1.01 5.79 -5.31
C HIS A 60 -1.77 5.86 -6.65
N GLY A 61 -1.58 6.94 -7.41
CA GLY A 61 -2.10 7.09 -8.78
C GLY A 61 -1.20 6.47 -9.84
N ILE A 62 -1.74 6.35 -11.06
CA ILE A 62 -0.99 5.84 -12.22
C ILE A 62 0.31 6.61 -12.46
N GLY A 63 1.35 5.90 -12.86
CA GLY A 63 2.68 6.48 -13.14
C GLY A 63 3.42 6.97 -11.90
N SER A 64 2.92 6.65 -10.71
CA SER A 64 3.51 7.01 -9.43
C SER A 64 3.85 5.75 -8.60
N THR A 65 4.34 5.96 -7.39
CA THR A 65 4.69 4.93 -6.41
C THR A 65 4.18 5.35 -5.03
N SER A 66 4.38 4.51 -4.03
CA SER A 66 4.15 4.84 -2.61
C SER A 66 4.77 6.17 -2.18
N GLN A 67 5.89 6.59 -2.83
CA GLN A 67 6.51 7.90 -2.58
C GLN A 67 5.56 9.09 -2.79
N MET A 68 4.49 8.96 -3.58
CA MET A 68 3.52 10.01 -3.76
C MET A 68 2.85 10.39 -2.42
N VAL A 69 2.37 9.39 -1.68
CA VAL A 69 1.74 9.60 -0.37
C VAL A 69 2.77 9.95 0.70
N GLU A 70 4.00 9.41 0.58
CA GLU A 70 5.12 9.71 1.46
C GLU A 70 5.56 11.18 1.38
N ARG A 71 5.68 11.74 0.16
CA ARG A 71 6.02 13.16 -0.03
C ARG A 71 4.98 14.11 0.57
N ALA A 72 3.72 13.68 0.64
CA ALA A 72 2.65 14.42 1.29
C ALA A 72 2.66 14.23 2.82
N LYS A 73 3.55 13.40 3.36
CA LYS A 73 3.66 13.08 4.80
C LYS A 73 2.38 12.46 5.40
N TRP A 74 1.53 11.89 4.58
CA TRP A 74 0.28 11.30 5.07
C TRP A 74 0.50 10.02 5.88
N PRO A 75 1.40 9.08 5.47
CA PRO A 75 1.65 7.89 6.26
C PRO A 75 2.22 8.21 7.64
N GLU A 76 3.22 9.11 7.70
CA GLU A 76 3.85 9.53 8.95
C GLU A 76 2.82 10.18 9.88
N LYS A 77 2.01 11.11 9.32
CA LYS A 77 0.99 11.82 10.12
C LYS A 77 -0.09 10.90 10.66
N ALA A 78 -0.56 9.94 9.86
CA ALA A 78 -1.55 8.97 10.32
C ALA A 78 -0.95 8.03 11.40
N ALA A 79 0.32 7.62 11.25
CA ALA A 79 1.01 6.83 12.26
C ALA A 79 1.18 7.62 13.57
N GLN A 80 1.53 8.91 13.52
CA GLN A 80 1.58 9.79 14.70
C GLN A 80 0.21 9.94 15.39
N ASP A 81 -0.87 9.83 14.62
CA ASP A 81 -2.25 9.88 15.15
C ASP A 81 -2.73 8.49 15.65
N GLY A 82 -1.86 7.47 15.69
CA GLY A 82 -2.13 6.16 16.29
C GLY A 82 -2.64 5.09 15.32
N TYR A 83 -2.60 5.32 14.02
CA TYR A 83 -2.91 4.30 13.01
C TYR A 83 -1.67 3.49 12.65
N VAL A 84 -1.83 2.21 12.34
CA VAL A 84 -0.85 1.50 11.52
C VAL A 84 -1.17 1.83 10.06
N VAL A 85 -0.15 2.17 9.28
CA VAL A 85 -0.34 2.51 7.86
C VAL A 85 0.45 1.53 7.00
N TYR A 86 -0.14 1.12 5.88
CA TYR A 86 0.55 0.37 4.84
C TYR A 86 0.50 1.14 3.52
N THR A 87 1.67 1.40 2.96
CA THR A 87 1.83 1.95 1.61
C THR A 87 2.46 0.89 0.72
N PHE A 88 2.18 0.91 -0.57
CA PHE A 88 2.73 -0.08 -1.49
C PHE A 88 2.79 0.48 -2.92
N ASP A 89 3.58 -0.17 -3.76
CA ASP A 89 3.65 0.10 -5.19
C ASP A 89 2.77 -0.94 -5.91
N PHE A 90 1.80 -0.50 -6.73
CA PHE A 90 1.08 -1.41 -7.61
C PHE A 90 2.02 -2.09 -8.60
N CYS A 91 1.80 -3.36 -8.91
CA CYS A 91 2.49 -4.07 -9.97
C CYS A 91 2.25 -3.38 -11.32
N GLY A 92 3.32 -2.96 -11.97
CA GLY A 92 3.23 -2.18 -13.21
C GLY A 92 2.65 -0.77 -13.04
N GLY A 93 2.38 -0.30 -11.83
CA GLY A 93 1.76 1.02 -11.59
C GLY A 93 2.65 2.21 -11.98
N SER A 94 3.95 1.98 -12.16
CA SER A 94 4.94 3.01 -12.52
C SER A 94 6.14 2.40 -13.24
N LEU A 95 6.82 3.20 -14.06
CA LEU A 95 8.12 2.85 -14.66
C LEU A 95 9.26 2.77 -13.63
N ASN A 96 9.06 3.32 -12.44
CA ASN A 96 10.07 3.38 -11.38
C ASN A 96 9.56 2.75 -10.06
N GLY A 97 8.55 1.89 -10.14
CA GLY A 97 8.06 1.11 -9.00
C GLY A 97 9.03 -0.01 -8.64
N ASN A 98 8.94 -0.45 -7.38
CA ASN A 98 9.74 -1.59 -6.90
C ASN A 98 8.99 -2.92 -7.00
N SER A 99 7.70 -2.90 -7.33
CA SER A 99 6.89 -4.09 -7.58
C SER A 99 7.13 -4.67 -8.97
N ASP A 100 6.84 -5.95 -9.12
CA ASP A 100 6.96 -6.66 -10.39
C ASP A 100 6.00 -6.10 -11.47
N VAL A 101 6.03 -6.68 -12.66
CA VAL A 101 5.21 -6.37 -13.85
C VAL A 101 5.65 -5.10 -14.59
N ASP A 102 5.64 -5.17 -15.91
CA ASP A 102 5.90 -4.00 -16.76
C ASP A 102 4.71 -3.04 -16.73
N PHE A 103 5.00 -1.74 -16.78
CA PHE A 103 3.98 -0.68 -16.81
C PHE A 103 2.96 -0.84 -17.95
N MET A 104 3.36 -1.44 -19.07
CA MET A 104 2.48 -1.67 -20.23
C MET A 104 1.52 -2.85 -20.04
N ASP A 105 1.75 -3.71 -19.06
CA ASP A 105 0.92 -4.88 -18.76
C ASP A 105 -0.08 -4.63 -17.61
N MET A 106 -0.01 -3.44 -16.98
CA MET A 106 -0.90 -3.04 -15.91
C MET A 106 -2.29 -2.64 -16.43
N THR A 107 -3.32 -2.98 -15.67
CA THR A 107 -4.69 -2.51 -15.84
C THR A 107 -5.30 -2.14 -14.48
N VAL A 108 -6.38 -1.36 -14.48
CA VAL A 108 -7.14 -1.08 -13.24
C VAL A 108 -7.59 -2.38 -12.55
N MET A 109 -7.86 -3.44 -13.31
CA MET A 109 -8.27 -4.73 -12.74
C MET A 109 -7.11 -5.47 -12.09
N THR A 110 -5.90 -5.44 -12.68
CA THR A 110 -4.71 -6.03 -12.03
C THR A 110 -4.32 -5.26 -10.77
N GLU A 111 -4.42 -3.94 -10.77
CA GLU A 111 -4.21 -3.14 -9.56
C GLU A 111 -5.25 -3.44 -8.46
N LYS A 112 -6.50 -3.73 -8.84
CA LYS A 112 -7.53 -4.18 -7.89
C LYS A 112 -7.17 -5.52 -7.26
N GLU A 113 -6.62 -6.45 -8.02
CA GLU A 113 -6.11 -7.72 -7.51
C GLU A 113 -4.93 -7.51 -6.55
N ASP A 114 -4.01 -6.61 -6.88
CA ASP A 114 -2.90 -6.23 -6.01
C ASP A 114 -3.40 -5.66 -4.67
N LEU A 115 -4.33 -4.72 -4.70
CA LEU A 115 -4.90 -4.14 -3.47
C LEU A 115 -5.61 -5.21 -2.63
N SER A 116 -6.32 -6.15 -3.28
CA SER A 116 -6.95 -7.26 -2.57
C SER A 116 -5.92 -8.17 -1.89
N ALA A 117 -4.81 -8.50 -2.57
CA ALA A 117 -3.72 -9.28 -2.01
C ALA A 117 -3.04 -8.55 -0.83
N VAL A 118 -2.80 -7.25 -0.97
CA VAL A 118 -2.28 -6.39 0.11
C VAL A 118 -3.22 -6.43 1.32
N MET A 119 -4.53 -6.27 1.13
CA MET A 119 -5.51 -6.34 2.22
C MET A 119 -5.45 -7.70 2.93
N ASP A 120 -5.34 -8.80 2.18
CA ASP A 120 -5.26 -10.14 2.77
C ASP A 120 -4.02 -10.28 3.65
N VAL A 121 -2.84 -9.82 3.18
CA VAL A 121 -1.60 -9.87 3.97
C VAL A 121 -1.69 -8.97 5.20
N VAL A 122 -2.19 -7.75 5.06
CA VAL A 122 -2.35 -6.83 6.20
C VAL A 122 -3.27 -7.43 7.26
N LYS A 123 -4.38 -8.04 6.85
CA LYS A 123 -5.34 -8.69 7.75
C LYS A 123 -4.80 -9.93 8.49
N THR A 124 -3.69 -10.51 8.05
CA THR A 124 -3.04 -11.62 8.79
C THR A 124 -2.29 -11.18 10.04
N LYS A 125 -2.07 -9.88 10.22
CA LYS A 125 -1.31 -9.36 11.37
C LYS A 125 -2.19 -9.30 12.60
N ASP A 126 -1.75 -9.89 13.71
CA ASP A 126 -2.52 -9.97 14.97
C ASP A 126 -2.86 -8.60 15.58
N TYR A 127 -2.04 -7.59 15.28
CA TYR A 127 -2.25 -6.22 15.73
C TYR A 127 -3.25 -5.41 14.88
N VAL A 128 -3.84 -5.97 13.82
CA VAL A 128 -4.83 -5.28 12.99
C VAL A 128 -6.22 -5.39 13.60
N ASP A 129 -6.85 -4.24 13.85
CA ASP A 129 -8.27 -4.16 14.18
C ASP A 129 -9.08 -4.43 12.89
N GLN A 130 -9.68 -5.62 12.82
CA GLN A 130 -10.41 -6.09 11.64
C GLN A 130 -11.67 -5.27 11.33
N ASP A 131 -12.21 -4.57 12.31
CA ASP A 131 -13.40 -3.72 12.16
C ASP A 131 -13.04 -2.28 11.70
N HIS A 132 -11.75 -1.92 11.75
CA HIS A 132 -11.26 -0.58 11.46
C HIS A 132 -10.12 -0.58 10.41
N LEU A 133 -10.37 -1.25 9.27
CA LEU A 133 -9.51 -1.16 8.10
C LEU A 133 -10.06 -0.12 7.13
N PHE A 134 -9.21 0.85 6.78
CA PHE A 134 -9.53 1.99 5.92
C PHE A 134 -8.70 1.95 4.65
N LEU A 135 -9.27 2.45 3.54
CA LEU A 135 -8.55 2.66 2.29
C LEU A 135 -8.40 4.15 2.02
N LEU A 136 -7.20 4.60 1.67
CA LEU A 136 -6.97 5.92 1.10
C LEU A 136 -6.46 5.73 -0.33
N GLY A 137 -7.16 6.28 -1.30
CA GLY A 137 -6.78 6.18 -2.70
C GLY A 137 -6.73 7.52 -3.41
N GLN A 138 -5.65 7.75 -4.18
CA GLN A 138 -5.44 8.96 -4.94
C GLN A 138 -5.51 8.68 -6.44
N SER A 139 -6.25 9.51 -7.21
CA SER A 139 -6.38 9.39 -8.66
C SER A 139 -6.84 7.98 -9.07
N GLN A 140 -6.08 7.24 -9.88
CA GLN A 140 -6.39 5.84 -10.24
C GLN A 140 -6.46 4.92 -9.00
N GLY A 141 -5.58 5.09 -8.01
CA GLY A 141 -5.68 4.37 -6.74
C GLY A 141 -7.00 4.62 -6.00
N GLY A 142 -7.61 5.79 -6.19
CA GLY A 142 -8.95 6.08 -5.67
C GLY A 142 -10.05 5.29 -6.37
N LEU A 143 -9.97 5.13 -7.71
CA LEU A 143 -10.87 4.25 -8.46
C LEU A 143 -10.69 2.80 -8.03
N VAL A 144 -9.44 2.33 -7.97
CA VAL A 144 -9.09 0.96 -7.54
C VAL A 144 -9.61 0.69 -6.12
N SER A 145 -9.41 1.61 -5.18
CA SER A 145 -9.93 1.49 -3.82
C SER A 145 -11.45 1.36 -3.78
N ALA A 146 -12.17 2.15 -4.59
CA ALA A 146 -13.62 2.08 -4.66
C ALA A 146 -14.11 0.75 -5.24
N LEU A 147 -13.47 0.24 -6.31
CA LEU A 147 -13.80 -1.06 -6.91
C LEU A 147 -13.53 -2.22 -5.94
N THR A 148 -12.39 -2.17 -5.24
CA THR A 148 -12.02 -3.19 -4.25
C THR A 148 -13.00 -3.19 -3.08
N ALA A 149 -13.33 -2.01 -2.55
CA ALA A 149 -14.29 -1.89 -1.44
C ALA A 149 -15.70 -2.37 -1.84
N ALA A 150 -16.12 -2.20 -3.09
CA ALA A 150 -17.40 -2.72 -3.58
C ALA A 150 -17.48 -4.25 -3.50
N ASP A 151 -16.37 -4.94 -3.80
CA ASP A 151 -16.29 -6.40 -3.72
C ASP A 151 -16.02 -6.90 -2.29
N ARG A 152 -15.37 -6.09 -1.46
CA ARG A 152 -14.92 -6.40 -0.10
C ARG A 152 -15.56 -5.48 0.95
N LYS A 153 -16.83 -5.17 0.78
CA LYS A 153 -17.59 -4.23 1.62
C LYS A 153 -17.58 -4.55 3.12
N ASP A 154 -17.43 -5.82 3.47
CA ASP A 154 -17.43 -6.28 4.85
C ASP A 154 -16.02 -6.16 5.49
N ASP A 155 -14.98 -5.91 4.68
CA ASP A 155 -13.59 -5.73 5.12
C ASP A 155 -13.21 -4.26 5.28
N VAL A 156 -13.95 -3.33 4.65
CA VAL A 156 -13.56 -1.92 4.57
C VAL A 156 -14.52 -1.06 5.40
N ALA A 157 -14.02 -0.46 6.47
CA ALA A 157 -14.81 0.40 7.35
C ALA A 157 -15.18 1.74 6.70
N ALA A 158 -14.22 2.37 6.01
CA ALA A 158 -14.45 3.60 5.24
C ALA A 158 -13.31 3.85 4.23
N MET A 159 -13.54 4.80 3.30
CA MET A 159 -12.56 5.22 2.30
C MET A 159 -12.34 6.72 2.33
N ILE A 160 -11.11 7.14 2.05
CA ILE A 160 -10.72 8.51 1.72
C ILE A 160 -10.30 8.51 0.26
N LEU A 161 -11.08 9.17 -0.59
CA LEU A 161 -10.83 9.25 -2.03
C LEU A 161 -10.39 10.66 -2.42
N ILE A 162 -9.16 10.78 -2.91
CA ILE A 162 -8.56 12.06 -3.30
C ILE A 162 -8.56 12.13 -4.82
N TYR A 163 -9.39 13.02 -5.39
CA TYR A 163 -9.64 13.20 -6.84
C TYR A 163 -9.64 11.87 -7.62
N PRO A 164 -10.51 10.91 -7.23
CA PRO A 164 -10.52 9.57 -7.83
C PRO A 164 -10.80 9.64 -9.33
N ALA A 165 -10.11 8.80 -10.10
CA ALA A 165 -10.19 8.81 -11.57
C ALA A 165 -11.42 8.03 -12.09
N PHE A 166 -12.62 8.35 -11.63
CA PHE A 166 -13.86 7.66 -12.04
C PHE A 166 -14.21 7.83 -13.53
N CYS A 167 -13.67 8.86 -14.18
CA CYS A 167 -13.83 9.04 -15.64
C CYS A 167 -13.19 7.93 -16.48
N ILE A 168 -12.29 7.12 -15.93
CA ILE A 168 -11.68 5.99 -16.65
C ILE A 168 -12.71 4.86 -16.87
N ALA A 169 -13.72 4.74 -16.01
CA ALA A 169 -14.74 3.70 -16.09
C ALA A 169 -15.80 3.95 -17.19
N ASP A 170 -15.82 5.15 -17.78
CA ASP A 170 -16.84 5.57 -18.75
C ASP A 170 -16.40 5.45 -20.22
N ASN A 171 -15.22 4.87 -20.52
CA ASN A 171 -14.68 4.75 -21.89
C ASN A 171 -14.65 3.28 -22.38
#